data_e5a91443b9b553b05e464ac3cce6e8fb
#
_entry.id   e5a91443b9b553b05e464ac3cce6e8fb
#
_cell.length_a   1.000
_cell.length_b   1.000
_cell.length_c   1.000
_cell.angle_alpha   90.00
_cell.angle_beta   90.00
_cell.angle_gamma   90.00
#
_symmetry.space_group_name_H-M   'P 1'
#
loop_
_entity.id
_entity.type
_entity.pdbx_description
1 polymer ?
#
loop_
_entity_poly.entity_id
_entity_poly.type
_entity_poly.pdbx_seq_one_letter_code
_entity_poly.pdbx_strand_id
1 'polypeptide(L)'
;MVLRRVPIIVAVATAALLSTGAAVAPTLSTTTVATHEAPAAVPDDAPAAAPQAITPVEANGQLSVCGVRLCNEQGKHVQLRGMSTHGTQWYSQCVDDTSLDTLAYDWNADVMRISTYVQEDGYETDPARFTALVNQYIDMLSERGLYAIVDWHMLDPGDPNFNLERAKTFFTAVAERNNGRNNIIYEVANEPNGVSWQTIKSYHEQIVPVVRAKDPDAVILLGTRAWSSLGVSDGASESEVVNNPVNASNVMYTFHFYAASHGQEYLDALSRAADRIPMFITEFGTQDYAGEGANDFAMAQRYLDLAAQKKISWTNWNFSDDHRSGAVFTEGTCGSGSYGTDRLKEAGGWIRDQIRTPDDF
;
A
#
# COMPACT_ATOMS: atom_id res chain seq x y z
N MET A 1 20.35 14.41 44.10
CA MET A 1 19.33 15.48 44.00
C MET A 1 17.97 14.79 43.85
N VAL A 2 17.07 15.09 44.77
CA VAL A 2 15.93 14.25 45.23
C VAL A 2 14.80 14.19 44.19
N LEU A 3 14.36 12.98 43.79
CA LEU A 3 13.11 12.74 43.06
C LEU A 3 11.89 12.97 44.00
N ARG A 4 10.98 13.82 43.59
CA ARG A 4 9.64 13.94 44.20
C ARG A 4 8.62 13.12 43.36
N ARG A 5 8.03 12.12 44.02
CA ARG A 5 6.85 11.37 43.53
C ARG A 5 5.59 12.17 43.83
N VAL A 6 4.65 12.26 42.89
CA VAL A 6 3.29 12.78 43.06
C VAL A 6 2.31 11.59 43.04
N PRO A 7 1.39 11.46 43.98
CA PRO A 7 0.43 10.35 43.95
C PRO A 7 -0.79 10.66 43.09
N ILE A 8 -1.26 9.65 42.37
CA ILE A 8 -2.52 9.66 41.60
C ILE A 8 -3.65 9.23 42.54
N ILE A 9 -4.67 10.06 42.67
CA ILE A 9 -5.92 9.76 43.37
C ILE A 9 -6.92 9.18 42.38
N VAL A 10 -7.36 7.94 42.62
CA VAL A 10 -8.47 7.29 41.93
C VAL A 10 -9.77 7.57 42.66
N ALA A 11 -10.72 8.22 42.01
CA ALA A 11 -12.08 8.40 42.52
C ALA A 11 -13.01 7.34 41.88
N VAL A 12 -13.58 6.51 42.75
CA VAL A 12 -14.62 5.53 42.38
C VAL A 12 -15.98 6.19 42.63
N ALA A 13 -16.80 6.24 41.57
CA ALA A 13 -18.19 6.68 41.66
C ALA A 13 -19.12 5.46 41.52
N THR A 14 -19.85 5.17 42.58
CA THR A 14 -20.94 4.17 42.64
C THR A 14 -22.26 4.83 42.26
N ALA A 15 -22.96 4.28 41.24
CA ALA A 15 -24.32 4.69 40.91
C ALA A 15 -25.32 3.62 41.33
N ALA A 16 -26.31 4.04 42.12
CA ALA A 16 -27.40 3.21 42.61
C ALA A 16 -28.55 3.08 41.62
N LEU A 17 -29.06 1.87 41.49
CA LEU A 17 -30.29 1.54 40.74
C LEU A 17 -31.54 1.80 41.60
N LEU A 18 -32.46 2.59 41.08
CA LEU A 18 -33.83 2.71 41.58
C LEU A 18 -34.81 2.10 40.56
N SER A 19 -35.52 1.06 40.99
CA SER A 19 -36.62 0.41 40.30
C SER A 19 -37.95 1.09 40.64
N THR A 20 -38.74 1.50 39.65
CA THR A 20 -40.15 1.87 39.86
C THR A 20 -41.02 1.00 38.96
N GLY A 21 -41.89 0.26 39.61
CA GLY A 21 -42.93 -0.54 38.94
C GLY A 21 -44.10 0.33 38.49
N ALA A 22 -44.73 -0.04 37.37
CA ALA A 22 -45.99 0.53 36.91
C ALA A 22 -47.00 -0.57 36.65
N ALA A 23 -48.22 -0.34 37.11
CA ALA A 23 -49.37 -1.24 37.12
C ALA A 23 -50.03 -1.42 35.74
N VAL A 24 -50.56 -2.62 35.51
CA VAL A 24 -51.36 -3.02 34.34
C VAL A 24 -52.84 -2.71 34.58
N ALA A 25 -53.49 -2.01 33.63
CA ALA A 25 -54.96 -1.92 33.55
C ALA A 25 -55.48 -2.62 32.30
N PRO A 26 -56.60 -3.33 32.36
CA PRO A 26 -57.14 -4.08 31.17
C PRO A 26 -57.98 -3.17 30.29
N THR A 27 -57.77 -3.21 28.99
CA THR A 27 -58.63 -2.58 27.99
C THR A 27 -59.44 -3.62 27.21
N LEU A 28 -60.74 -3.33 27.10
CA LEU A 28 -61.74 -4.09 26.38
C LEU A 28 -61.48 -4.15 24.87
N SER A 29 -61.63 -5.34 24.29
CA SER A 29 -61.64 -5.56 22.81
C SER A 29 -62.94 -5.09 22.20
N THR A 30 -62.86 -4.19 21.22
CA THR A 30 -63.90 -3.93 20.24
C THR A 30 -63.50 -4.54 18.88
N THR A 31 -64.29 -5.48 18.40
CA THR A 31 -64.12 -6.14 17.12
C THR A 31 -64.56 -5.18 16.00
N THR A 32 -63.62 -4.70 15.17
CA THR A 32 -63.91 -4.00 13.92
C THR A 32 -63.73 -4.95 12.74
N VAL A 33 -64.74 -5.04 11.91
CA VAL A 33 -64.78 -5.83 10.65
C VAL A 33 -63.82 -5.16 9.66
N ALA A 34 -62.83 -5.90 9.20
CA ALA A 34 -61.90 -5.43 8.17
C ALA A 34 -62.51 -5.55 6.78
N THR A 35 -62.66 -4.43 6.11
CA THR A 35 -62.87 -4.36 4.66
C THR A 35 -61.56 -4.66 3.96
N HIS A 36 -61.57 -5.64 3.06
CA HIS A 36 -60.43 -5.97 2.18
C HIS A 36 -60.18 -4.81 1.22
N GLU A 37 -59.11 -4.07 1.43
CA GLU A 37 -58.54 -3.15 0.45
C GLU A 37 -57.50 -3.90 -0.38
N ALA A 38 -57.62 -3.81 -1.71
CA ALA A 38 -56.67 -4.47 -2.64
C ALA A 38 -55.28 -3.90 -2.46
N PRO A 39 -54.20 -4.72 -2.58
CA PRO A 39 -52.85 -4.21 -2.44
C PRO A 39 -52.51 -3.18 -3.53
N ALA A 40 -52.09 -2.00 -3.12
CA ALA A 40 -51.56 -0.98 -4.02
C ALA A 40 -50.35 -1.54 -4.75
N ALA A 41 -50.32 -1.40 -6.08
CA ALA A 41 -49.16 -1.72 -6.90
C ALA A 41 -47.96 -0.94 -6.41
N VAL A 42 -46.89 -1.64 -6.02
CA VAL A 42 -45.58 -1.04 -5.73
C VAL A 42 -45.01 -0.52 -7.04
N PRO A 43 -44.59 0.76 -7.15
CA PRO A 43 -43.89 1.24 -8.35
C PRO A 43 -42.59 0.46 -8.52
N ASP A 44 -42.46 -0.22 -9.64
CA ASP A 44 -41.27 -0.99 -10.04
C ASP A 44 -40.28 -0.06 -10.77
N ASP A 45 -39.93 1.07 -10.10
CA ASP A 45 -38.94 2.05 -10.61
C ASP A 45 -37.86 2.34 -9.54
N ALA A 46 -37.18 1.29 -9.08
CA ALA A 46 -35.85 1.48 -8.56
C ALA A 46 -34.92 1.67 -9.78
N PRO A 47 -34.19 2.80 -9.89
CA PRO A 47 -33.23 2.97 -10.97
C PRO A 47 -32.26 1.79 -10.93
N ALA A 48 -32.08 1.11 -12.08
CA ALA A 48 -31.07 0.09 -12.21
C ALA A 48 -29.74 0.64 -11.70
N ALA A 49 -29.12 -0.06 -10.75
CA ALA A 49 -27.79 0.33 -10.25
C ALA A 49 -26.87 0.53 -11.46
N ALA A 50 -26.18 1.66 -11.52
CA ALA A 50 -25.19 1.87 -12.55
C ALA A 50 -24.22 0.68 -12.57
N PRO A 51 -23.76 0.21 -13.74
CA PRO A 51 -22.78 -0.87 -13.80
C PRO A 51 -21.61 -0.52 -12.88
N GLN A 52 -21.32 -1.37 -11.91
CA GLN A 52 -20.15 -1.20 -11.08
C GLN A 52 -18.92 -1.25 -11.99
N ALA A 53 -18.02 -0.29 -11.87
CA ALA A 53 -16.75 -0.32 -12.61
C ALA A 53 -16.00 -1.62 -12.27
N ILE A 54 -15.43 -2.28 -13.29
CA ILE A 54 -14.63 -3.49 -13.11
C ILE A 54 -13.41 -3.10 -12.25
N THR A 55 -13.17 -3.82 -11.17
CA THR A 55 -12.02 -3.56 -10.30
C THR A 55 -10.70 -4.01 -10.93
N PRO A 56 -9.55 -3.47 -10.51
CA PRO A 56 -8.24 -3.89 -11.01
C PRO A 56 -7.99 -5.40 -10.93
N VAL A 57 -8.41 -6.04 -9.83
CA VAL A 57 -8.26 -7.49 -9.63
C VAL A 57 -9.22 -8.29 -10.53
N GLU A 58 -10.45 -7.83 -10.73
CA GLU A 58 -11.39 -8.46 -11.68
C GLU A 58 -10.91 -8.34 -13.13
N ALA A 59 -10.28 -7.21 -13.49
CA ALA A 59 -9.74 -6.98 -14.82
C ALA A 59 -8.50 -7.83 -15.12
N ASN A 60 -7.64 -8.05 -14.12
CA ASN A 60 -6.30 -8.59 -14.33
C ASN A 60 -6.07 -9.99 -13.73
N GLY A 61 -6.81 -10.39 -12.71
CA GLY A 61 -6.66 -11.69 -12.05
C GLY A 61 -5.29 -11.89 -11.40
N GLN A 62 -4.75 -13.11 -11.46
CA GLN A 62 -3.41 -13.41 -10.94
C GLN A 62 -2.33 -12.78 -11.82
N LEU A 63 -1.47 -11.99 -11.19
CA LEU A 63 -0.35 -11.36 -11.89
C LEU A 63 0.85 -12.30 -12.03
N SER A 64 1.62 -12.10 -13.09
CA SER A 64 2.86 -12.85 -13.33
C SER A 64 3.89 -11.98 -14.06
N VAL A 65 5.16 -12.40 -13.99
CA VAL A 65 6.24 -11.76 -14.75
C VAL A 65 6.42 -12.47 -16.08
N CYS A 66 6.24 -11.74 -17.18
CA CYS A 66 6.42 -12.24 -18.54
C CYS A 66 7.51 -11.45 -19.27
N GLY A 67 8.67 -12.08 -19.45
CA GLY A 67 9.88 -11.39 -19.93
C GLY A 67 10.33 -10.31 -18.94
N VAL A 68 10.30 -9.05 -19.37
CA VAL A 68 10.68 -7.89 -18.57
C VAL A 68 9.47 -7.04 -18.16
N ARG A 69 8.27 -7.61 -18.13
CA ARG A 69 7.01 -6.88 -17.85
C ARG A 69 6.16 -7.63 -16.85
N LEU A 70 5.28 -6.88 -16.17
CA LEU A 70 4.18 -7.43 -15.42
C LEU A 70 3.05 -7.80 -16.39
N CYS A 71 2.46 -8.96 -16.21
CA CYS A 71 1.35 -9.46 -17.01
C CYS A 71 0.17 -9.85 -16.14
N ASN A 72 -1.03 -9.68 -16.68
CA ASN A 72 -2.25 -10.21 -16.10
C ASN A 72 -2.41 -11.72 -16.37
N GLU A 73 -3.47 -12.30 -15.85
CA GLU A 73 -3.80 -13.73 -16.01
C GLU A 73 -3.93 -14.17 -17.47
N GLN A 74 -4.30 -13.26 -18.38
CA GLN A 74 -4.41 -13.52 -19.82
C GLN A 74 -3.08 -13.30 -20.57
N GLY A 75 -1.99 -12.95 -19.88
CA GLY A 75 -0.67 -12.69 -20.48
C GLY A 75 -0.54 -11.32 -21.15
N LYS A 76 -1.48 -10.39 -20.94
CA LYS A 76 -1.35 -8.99 -21.38
C LYS A 76 -0.44 -8.21 -20.43
N HIS A 77 0.40 -7.34 -20.99
CA HIS A 77 1.20 -6.41 -20.18
C HIS A 77 0.29 -5.42 -19.47
N VAL A 78 0.53 -5.24 -18.17
CA VAL A 78 -0.22 -4.30 -17.34
C VAL A 78 0.71 -3.31 -16.64
N GLN A 79 0.17 -2.16 -16.28
CA GLN A 79 0.82 -1.17 -15.44
C GLN A 79 -0.10 -0.85 -14.27
N LEU A 80 0.29 -1.20 -13.05
CA LEU A 80 -0.43 -0.81 -11.84
C LEU A 80 0.02 0.58 -11.39
N ARG A 81 -0.92 1.41 -10.95
CA ARG A 81 -0.70 2.76 -10.45
C ARG A 81 -1.36 2.93 -9.10
N GLY A 82 -0.65 3.50 -8.15
CA GLY A 82 -1.23 3.66 -6.82
C GLY A 82 -0.38 4.42 -5.82
N MET A 83 -0.69 4.18 -4.57
CA MET A 83 -0.10 4.87 -3.44
C MET A 83 0.61 3.91 -2.50
N SER A 84 1.62 4.42 -1.78
CA SER A 84 2.18 3.79 -0.60
C SER A 84 1.58 4.42 0.67
N THR A 85 1.24 3.60 1.66
CA THR A 85 1.04 4.15 3.01
C THR A 85 2.33 4.82 3.47
N HIS A 86 2.26 5.73 4.41
CA HIS A 86 3.39 6.07 5.27
C HIS A 86 3.61 4.90 6.26
N GLY A 87 4.61 5.01 7.15
CA GLY A 87 4.84 3.99 8.17
C GLY A 87 3.58 3.66 8.96
N THR A 88 3.21 2.39 8.98
CA THR A 88 1.99 1.89 9.64
C THR A 88 1.97 2.13 11.15
N GLN A 89 3.13 2.37 11.78
CA GLN A 89 3.25 2.70 13.19
C GLN A 89 2.84 4.15 13.50
N TRP A 90 2.97 5.07 12.54
CA TRP A 90 2.75 6.50 12.75
C TRP A 90 1.43 7.01 12.16
N TYR A 91 1.04 6.48 10.98
CA TYR A 91 -0.08 7.00 10.19
C TYR A 91 -1.15 5.95 9.90
N SER A 92 -1.35 4.99 10.82
CA SER A 92 -2.40 3.96 10.66
C SER A 92 -3.81 4.55 10.55
N GLN A 93 -4.05 5.73 11.13
CA GLN A 93 -5.33 6.45 11.02
C GLN A 93 -5.63 6.98 9.62
N CYS A 94 -4.64 6.97 8.70
CA CYS A 94 -4.85 7.35 7.31
C CYS A 94 -5.40 6.21 6.45
N VAL A 95 -5.47 4.99 6.98
CA VAL A 95 -5.96 3.81 6.29
C VAL A 95 -7.25 3.36 6.95
N ASP A 96 -8.35 3.90 6.50
CA ASP A 96 -9.71 3.57 6.90
C ASP A 96 -10.60 3.32 5.67
N ASP A 97 -11.83 2.85 5.87
CA ASP A 97 -12.76 2.56 4.77
C ASP A 97 -12.99 3.78 3.87
N THR A 98 -13.16 4.97 4.44
CA THR A 98 -13.42 6.19 3.66
C THR A 98 -12.23 6.60 2.79
N SER A 99 -11.01 6.51 3.35
CA SER A 99 -9.79 6.83 2.61
C SER A 99 -9.52 5.83 1.49
N LEU A 100 -9.76 4.54 1.75
CA LEU A 100 -9.58 3.49 0.76
C LEU A 100 -10.67 3.51 -0.31
N ASP A 101 -11.92 3.87 0.03
CA ASP A 101 -12.98 4.13 -0.95
C ASP A 101 -12.60 5.31 -1.86
N THR A 102 -12.02 6.37 -1.29
CA THR A 102 -11.51 7.50 -2.07
C THR A 102 -10.39 7.07 -3.01
N LEU A 103 -9.43 6.28 -2.53
CA LEU A 103 -8.34 5.76 -3.35
C LEU A 103 -8.84 4.85 -4.49
N ALA A 104 -9.76 3.93 -4.18
CA ALA A 104 -10.28 2.96 -5.14
C ALA A 104 -11.22 3.59 -6.16
N TYR A 105 -12.21 4.37 -5.71
CA TYR A 105 -13.35 4.77 -6.54
C TYR A 105 -13.27 6.21 -7.05
N ASP A 106 -12.57 7.11 -6.34
CA ASP A 106 -12.34 8.48 -6.84
C ASP A 106 -11.00 8.60 -7.57
N TRP A 107 -9.93 8.04 -7.02
CA TRP A 107 -8.62 8.10 -7.67
C TRP A 107 -8.47 7.03 -8.75
N ASN A 108 -9.26 5.95 -8.73
CA ASN A 108 -9.16 4.78 -9.60
C ASN A 108 -7.77 4.13 -9.52
N ALA A 109 -7.24 3.99 -8.32
CA ALA A 109 -5.97 3.32 -8.09
C ALA A 109 -6.09 1.80 -8.30
N ASP A 110 -5.01 1.18 -8.73
CA ASP A 110 -4.92 -0.26 -8.95
C ASP A 110 -4.35 -0.99 -7.74
N VAL A 111 -3.47 -0.31 -7.00
CA VAL A 111 -2.63 -0.94 -5.99
C VAL A 111 -2.35 0.00 -4.82
N MET A 112 -2.23 -0.59 -3.62
CA MET A 112 -1.68 0.10 -2.46
C MET A 112 -0.50 -0.68 -1.87
N ARG A 113 0.61 0.02 -1.61
CA ARG A 113 1.78 -0.50 -0.92
C ARG A 113 1.64 -0.26 0.58
N ILE A 114 1.85 -1.31 1.38
CA ILE A 114 1.72 -1.30 2.83
C ILE A 114 3.12 -1.26 3.43
N SER A 115 3.58 -0.08 3.84
CA SER A 115 4.93 0.15 4.36
C SER A 115 5.05 -0.32 5.80
N THR A 116 5.50 -1.57 5.99
CA THR A 116 5.69 -2.18 7.29
C THR A 116 7.11 -1.94 7.78
N TYR A 117 7.33 -0.83 8.46
CA TYR A 117 8.63 -0.50 9.06
C TYR A 117 9.10 -1.60 10.02
N VAL A 118 10.38 -1.96 9.93
CA VAL A 118 10.96 -3.01 10.77
C VAL A 118 11.46 -2.43 12.09
N GLN A 119 12.27 -1.39 11.99
CA GLN A 119 12.77 -0.56 13.10
C GLN A 119 11.84 0.65 13.33
N GLU A 120 12.32 1.66 14.03
CA GLU A 120 11.65 2.94 14.23
C GLU A 120 10.25 2.79 14.87
N ASP A 121 10.19 2.04 15.98
CA ASP A 121 8.94 1.66 16.67
C ASP A 121 7.99 0.77 15.84
N GLY A 122 8.50 0.18 14.76
CA GLY A 122 7.77 -0.69 13.84
C GLY A 122 7.69 -2.15 14.31
N TYR A 123 7.73 -3.07 13.33
CA TYR A 123 7.50 -4.50 13.49
C TYR A 123 8.27 -5.15 14.63
N GLU A 124 9.56 -4.77 14.84
CA GLU A 124 10.38 -5.37 15.88
C GLU A 124 9.85 -5.16 17.30
N THR A 125 9.02 -4.13 17.53
CA THR A 125 8.45 -3.81 18.85
C THR A 125 7.25 -4.68 19.20
N ASP A 126 6.44 -5.05 18.22
CA ASP A 126 5.26 -5.93 18.39
C ASP A 126 4.95 -6.67 17.07
N PRO A 127 5.69 -7.76 16.77
CA PRO A 127 5.50 -8.52 15.54
C PRO A 127 4.08 -9.03 15.31
N ALA A 128 3.37 -9.42 16.38
CA ALA A 128 2.02 -9.93 16.29
C ALA A 128 1.03 -8.85 15.86
N ARG A 129 1.13 -7.66 16.47
CA ARG A 129 0.29 -6.50 16.15
C ARG A 129 0.49 -6.06 14.70
N PHE A 130 1.75 -5.90 14.25
CA PHE A 130 2.02 -5.43 12.90
C PHE A 130 1.64 -6.47 11.84
N THR A 131 1.84 -7.76 12.10
CA THR A 131 1.34 -8.81 11.20
C THR A 131 -0.19 -8.78 11.10
N ALA A 132 -0.89 -8.59 12.22
CA ALA A 132 -2.36 -8.46 12.20
C ALA A 132 -2.82 -7.20 11.44
N LEU A 133 -2.15 -6.06 11.62
CA LEU A 133 -2.46 -4.82 10.93
C LEU A 133 -2.28 -4.94 9.41
N VAL A 134 -1.17 -5.53 8.96
CA VAL A 134 -0.94 -5.80 7.52
C VAL A 134 -2.06 -6.69 6.95
N ASN A 135 -2.42 -7.75 7.65
CA ASN A 135 -3.51 -8.62 7.23
C ASN A 135 -4.87 -7.91 7.18
N GLN A 136 -5.14 -7.00 8.11
CA GLN A 136 -6.33 -6.15 8.07
C GLN A 136 -6.33 -5.26 6.82
N TYR A 137 -5.22 -4.61 6.49
CA TYR A 137 -5.13 -3.78 5.29
C TYR A 137 -5.28 -4.59 4.00
N ILE A 138 -4.71 -5.80 3.95
CA ILE A 138 -4.93 -6.75 2.85
C ILE A 138 -6.43 -7.05 2.69
N ASP A 139 -7.15 -7.32 3.79
CA ASP A 139 -8.59 -7.58 3.74
C ASP A 139 -9.35 -6.39 3.16
N MET A 140 -9.10 -5.18 3.68
CA MET A 140 -9.74 -3.94 3.24
C MET A 140 -9.47 -3.62 1.76
N LEU A 141 -8.24 -3.87 1.27
CA LEU A 141 -7.87 -3.68 -0.14
C LEU A 141 -8.53 -4.74 -1.03
N SER A 142 -8.57 -5.99 -0.58
CA SER A 142 -9.22 -7.08 -1.32
C SER A 142 -10.72 -6.87 -1.49
N GLU A 143 -11.40 -6.31 -0.49
CA GLU A 143 -12.83 -5.95 -0.56
C GLU A 143 -13.12 -4.91 -1.66
N ARG A 144 -12.12 -4.10 -2.02
CA ARG A 144 -12.20 -3.07 -3.07
C ARG A 144 -11.63 -3.54 -4.41
N GLY A 145 -11.15 -4.77 -4.49
CA GLY A 145 -10.51 -5.32 -5.68
C GLY A 145 -9.20 -4.63 -6.04
N LEU A 146 -8.49 -4.08 -5.05
CA LEU A 146 -7.15 -3.50 -5.22
C LEU A 146 -6.07 -4.56 -5.00
N TYR A 147 -4.94 -4.40 -5.70
CA TYR A 147 -3.72 -5.13 -5.35
C TYR A 147 -3.08 -4.57 -4.09
N ALA A 148 -2.47 -5.44 -3.29
CA ALA A 148 -1.73 -5.10 -2.08
C ALA A 148 -0.26 -5.46 -2.23
N ILE A 149 0.65 -4.49 -2.13
CA ILE A 149 2.08 -4.74 -1.99
C ILE A 149 2.39 -4.78 -0.49
N VAL A 150 2.84 -5.93 -0.02
CA VAL A 150 3.28 -6.12 1.37
C VAL A 150 4.77 -5.84 1.43
N ASP A 151 5.12 -4.66 1.94
CA ASP A 151 6.49 -4.17 1.98
C ASP A 151 7.14 -4.40 3.34
N TRP A 152 8.30 -5.06 3.33
CA TRP A 152 9.24 -5.14 4.44
C TRP A 152 10.12 -3.89 4.44
N HIS A 153 9.63 -2.83 5.12
CA HIS A 153 10.18 -1.50 5.07
C HIS A 153 11.41 -1.34 5.96
N MET A 154 12.53 -1.93 5.52
CA MET A 154 13.82 -1.79 6.19
C MET A 154 14.59 -0.60 5.60
N LEU A 155 15.25 0.17 6.46
CA LEU A 155 16.07 1.34 6.13
C LEU A 155 17.44 1.26 6.81
N ASP A 156 17.46 1.28 8.13
CA ASP A 156 18.66 1.25 8.95
C ASP A 156 18.52 0.20 10.06
N PRO A 157 19.45 -0.78 10.15
CA PRO A 157 20.60 -1.01 9.30
C PRO A 157 20.24 -1.40 7.87
N GLY A 158 21.01 -0.89 6.87
CA GLY A 158 20.76 -1.09 5.45
C GLY A 158 21.11 -2.49 4.90
N ASP A 159 21.75 -3.35 5.69
CA ASP A 159 21.93 -4.77 5.34
C ASP A 159 20.66 -5.56 5.62
N PRO A 160 19.94 -6.04 4.60
CA PRO A 160 18.69 -6.79 4.80
C PRO A 160 18.90 -8.09 5.58
N ASN A 161 20.10 -8.66 5.60
CA ASN A 161 20.41 -9.86 6.38
C ASN A 161 20.32 -9.62 7.90
N PHE A 162 20.45 -8.39 8.37
CA PHE A 162 20.29 -8.06 9.78
C PHE A 162 18.91 -8.48 10.32
N ASN A 163 17.88 -8.37 9.50
CA ASN A 163 16.51 -8.72 9.85
C ASN A 163 16.00 -10.03 9.21
N LEU A 164 16.89 -10.85 8.63
CA LEU A 164 16.49 -12.03 7.85
C LEU A 164 15.53 -12.98 8.59
N GLU A 165 15.80 -13.30 9.84
CA GLU A 165 14.94 -14.24 10.59
C GLU A 165 13.58 -13.63 10.96
N ARG A 166 13.54 -12.31 11.22
CA ARG A 166 12.28 -11.57 11.39
C ARG A 166 11.47 -11.55 10.09
N ALA A 167 12.14 -11.28 8.96
CA ALA A 167 11.51 -11.29 7.63
C ALA A 167 10.95 -12.68 7.29
N LYS A 168 11.69 -13.76 7.54
CA LYS A 168 11.19 -15.13 7.36
C LYS A 168 9.93 -15.39 8.17
N THR A 169 9.90 -14.98 9.43
CA THR A 169 8.73 -15.12 10.32
C THR A 169 7.54 -14.33 9.78
N PHE A 170 7.75 -13.07 9.43
CA PHE A 170 6.71 -12.18 8.90
C PHE A 170 6.11 -12.71 7.60
N PHE A 171 6.94 -12.97 6.60
CA PHE A 171 6.47 -13.44 5.29
C PHE A 171 5.84 -14.83 5.36
N THR A 172 6.34 -15.73 6.21
CA THR A 172 5.67 -17.02 6.42
C THR A 172 4.23 -16.82 6.90
N ALA A 173 4.03 -15.98 7.92
CA ALA A 173 2.71 -15.75 8.50
C ALA A 173 1.75 -15.05 7.52
N VAL A 174 2.22 -13.98 6.83
CA VAL A 174 1.39 -13.23 5.88
C VAL A 174 1.06 -14.07 4.66
N ALA A 175 2.04 -14.76 4.06
CA ALA A 175 1.83 -15.59 2.88
C ALA A 175 0.93 -16.80 3.19
N GLU A 176 1.11 -17.48 4.33
CA GLU A 176 0.25 -18.60 4.72
C GLU A 176 -1.22 -18.20 4.89
N ARG A 177 -1.48 -17.01 5.44
CA ARG A 177 -2.86 -16.51 5.61
C ARG A 177 -3.51 -16.11 4.29
N ASN A 178 -2.74 -15.64 3.33
CA ASN A 178 -3.27 -14.98 2.14
C ASN A 178 -3.05 -15.76 0.83
N ASN A 179 -2.49 -16.96 0.87
CA ASN A 179 -2.13 -17.79 -0.30
C ASN A 179 -3.29 -18.20 -1.23
N GLY A 180 -4.53 -17.94 -0.85
CA GLY A 180 -5.71 -18.15 -1.71
C GLY A 180 -6.18 -16.88 -2.43
N ARG A 181 -5.44 -15.78 -2.32
CA ARG A 181 -5.75 -14.49 -2.92
C ARG A 181 -4.84 -14.21 -4.12
N ASN A 182 -5.40 -13.69 -5.19
CA ASN A 182 -4.67 -13.35 -6.41
C ASN A 182 -4.21 -11.87 -6.48
N ASN A 183 -4.42 -11.11 -5.41
CA ASN A 183 -4.13 -9.68 -5.37
C ASN A 183 -2.93 -9.30 -4.48
N ILE A 184 -2.11 -10.27 -4.05
CA ILE A 184 -0.97 -10.01 -3.15
C ILE A 184 0.35 -10.00 -3.92
N ILE A 185 1.14 -8.97 -3.67
CA ILE A 185 2.51 -8.80 -4.15
C ILE A 185 3.41 -8.64 -2.91
N TYR A 186 4.57 -9.28 -2.88
CA TYR A 186 5.48 -9.19 -1.74
C TYR A 186 6.72 -8.39 -2.10
N GLU A 187 6.99 -7.28 -1.41
CA GLU A 187 8.24 -6.52 -1.49
C GLU A 187 9.12 -6.91 -0.31
N VAL A 188 10.16 -7.68 -0.58
CA VAL A 188 10.90 -8.38 0.49
C VAL A 188 12.03 -7.56 1.11
N ALA A 189 12.34 -6.39 0.57
CA ALA A 189 13.24 -5.39 1.16
C ALA A 189 13.00 -4.04 0.50
N ASN A 190 12.69 -3.01 1.28
CA ASN A 190 12.43 -1.65 0.82
C ASN A 190 13.68 -1.00 0.21
N GLU A 191 14.67 -0.67 1.03
CA GLU A 191 15.82 0.16 0.63
C GLU A 191 17.16 -0.38 1.16
N PRO A 192 17.64 -1.51 0.64
CA PRO A 192 18.96 -2.00 0.99
C PRO A 192 20.06 -0.97 0.66
N ASN A 193 20.91 -0.68 1.63
CA ASN A 193 21.96 0.32 1.49
C ASN A 193 23.20 -0.04 2.31
N GLY A 194 24.33 0.62 2.03
CA GLY A 194 25.59 0.43 2.75
C GLY A 194 26.27 -0.93 2.54
N VAL A 195 25.69 -1.80 1.69
CA VAL A 195 26.21 -3.15 1.39
C VAL A 195 26.23 -3.42 -0.11
N SER A 196 26.98 -4.45 -0.53
CA SER A 196 27.11 -4.82 -1.93
C SER A 196 25.83 -5.47 -2.49
N TRP A 197 25.63 -5.39 -3.81
CA TRP A 197 24.57 -6.15 -4.47
C TRP A 197 24.67 -7.66 -4.18
N GLN A 198 25.86 -8.22 -4.10
CA GLN A 198 26.03 -9.64 -3.77
C GLN A 198 25.47 -10.00 -2.38
N THR A 199 25.63 -9.12 -1.39
CA THR A 199 25.06 -9.28 -0.04
C THR A 199 23.53 -9.22 -0.09
N ILE A 200 22.97 -8.24 -0.81
CA ILE A 200 21.52 -8.09 -0.99
C ILE A 200 20.93 -9.28 -1.73
N LYS A 201 21.57 -9.72 -2.82
CA LYS A 201 21.16 -10.89 -3.59
C LYS A 201 21.13 -12.15 -2.71
N SER A 202 22.14 -12.35 -1.85
CA SER A 202 22.17 -13.47 -0.92
C SER A 202 21.00 -13.48 0.05
N TYR A 203 20.51 -12.30 0.48
CA TYR A 203 19.27 -12.19 1.25
C TYR A 203 18.07 -12.60 0.41
N HIS A 204 17.93 -12.08 -0.80
CA HIS A 204 16.81 -12.40 -1.69
C HIS A 204 16.71 -13.90 -1.99
N GLU A 205 17.85 -14.55 -2.23
CA GLU A 205 17.92 -16.00 -2.49
C GLU A 205 17.53 -16.86 -1.27
N GLN A 206 17.51 -16.27 -0.06
CA GLN A 206 17.04 -16.91 1.16
C GLN A 206 15.58 -16.62 1.48
N ILE A 207 15.08 -15.40 1.17
CA ILE A 207 13.72 -15.01 1.53
C ILE A 207 12.68 -15.43 0.47
N VAL A 208 13.02 -15.38 -0.83
CA VAL A 208 12.13 -15.80 -1.90
C VAL A 208 11.59 -17.23 -1.71
N PRO A 209 12.40 -18.24 -1.38
CA PRO A 209 11.89 -19.59 -1.12
C PRO A 209 10.91 -19.66 0.06
N VAL A 210 11.02 -18.77 1.05
CA VAL A 210 10.11 -18.73 2.21
C VAL A 210 8.71 -18.31 1.77
N VAL A 211 8.60 -17.24 0.95
CA VAL A 211 7.33 -16.82 0.36
C VAL A 211 6.77 -17.90 -0.54
N ARG A 212 7.59 -18.45 -1.46
CA ARG A 212 7.20 -19.50 -2.42
C ARG A 212 6.67 -20.78 -1.77
N ALA A 213 7.16 -21.12 -0.57
CA ALA A 213 6.67 -22.28 0.17
C ALA A 213 5.21 -22.16 0.63
N LYS A 214 4.67 -20.93 0.68
CA LYS A 214 3.31 -20.63 1.13
C LYS A 214 2.43 -20.09 0.01
N ASP A 215 2.99 -19.25 -0.86
CA ASP A 215 2.34 -18.58 -1.97
C ASP A 215 3.22 -18.74 -3.23
N PRO A 216 3.01 -19.84 -3.99
CA PRO A 216 3.95 -20.25 -5.04
C PRO A 216 3.88 -19.39 -6.31
N ASP A 217 2.79 -18.70 -6.57
CA ASP A 217 2.51 -17.95 -7.81
C ASP A 217 2.51 -16.43 -7.64
N ALA A 218 2.64 -15.90 -6.43
CA ALA A 218 2.73 -14.48 -6.19
C ALA A 218 3.93 -13.82 -6.89
N VAL A 219 3.78 -12.56 -7.30
CA VAL A 219 4.92 -11.73 -7.74
C VAL A 219 5.70 -11.26 -6.50
N ILE A 220 7.04 -11.35 -6.57
CA ILE A 220 7.93 -10.88 -5.50
C ILE A 220 8.79 -9.74 -6.02
N LEU A 221 8.81 -8.62 -5.29
CA LEU A 221 9.60 -7.44 -5.58
C LEU A 221 10.87 -7.44 -4.72
N LEU A 222 12.00 -7.19 -5.37
CA LEU A 222 13.34 -7.33 -4.80
C LEU A 222 14.00 -5.96 -4.69
N GLY A 223 14.23 -5.47 -3.49
CA GLY A 223 14.95 -4.23 -3.24
C GLY A 223 16.34 -4.23 -3.87
N THR A 224 16.73 -3.14 -4.51
CA THR A 224 18.04 -3.02 -5.15
C THR A 224 19.02 -2.20 -4.30
N ARG A 225 20.32 -2.22 -4.66
CA ARG A 225 21.37 -1.53 -3.93
C ARG A 225 21.16 -0.02 -3.91
N ALA A 226 21.69 0.60 -2.85
CA ALA A 226 21.75 2.05 -2.66
C ALA A 226 20.36 2.70 -2.66
N TRP A 227 19.54 2.33 -1.65
CA TRP A 227 18.15 2.80 -1.48
C TRP A 227 17.29 2.52 -2.72
N SER A 228 17.35 1.30 -3.22
CA SER A 228 16.60 0.84 -4.42
C SER A 228 16.81 1.71 -5.67
N SER A 229 18.00 2.39 -5.79
CA SER A 229 18.38 3.19 -6.95
C SER A 229 19.20 2.42 -7.99
N LEU A 230 19.25 1.07 -7.94
CA LEU A 230 20.12 0.24 -8.79
C LEU A 230 21.63 0.52 -8.59
N GLY A 231 22.02 1.09 -7.45
CA GLY A 231 23.39 1.47 -7.13
C GLY A 231 23.77 2.90 -7.53
N VAL A 232 22.91 3.65 -8.21
CA VAL A 232 23.24 5.00 -8.70
C VAL A 232 23.58 5.95 -7.55
N SER A 233 22.85 5.90 -6.43
CA SER A 233 23.12 6.75 -5.24
C SER A 233 24.49 6.51 -4.60
N ASP A 234 25.13 5.35 -4.87
CA ASP A 234 26.50 5.02 -4.43
C ASP A 234 27.56 5.22 -5.55
N GLY A 235 27.19 5.86 -6.66
CA GLY A 235 28.07 6.05 -7.81
C GLY A 235 28.33 4.78 -8.62
N ALA A 236 27.53 3.70 -8.42
CA ALA A 236 27.54 2.50 -9.24
C ALA A 236 26.52 2.61 -10.39
N SER A 237 26.20 1.51 -11.04
CA SER A 237 25.19 1.49 -12.12
C SER A 237 24.31 0.25 -12.03
N GLU A 238 23.23 0.26 -12.78
CA GLU A 238 22.30 -0.86 -12.95
C GLU A 238 22.99 -2.16 -13.39
N SER A 239 24.19 -2.08 -13.92
CA SER A 239 24.94 -3.23 -14.45
C SER A 239 25.20 -4.32 -13.40
N GLU A 240 25.35 -3.95 -12.11
CA GLU A 240 25.54 -4.91 -11.02
C GLU A 240 24.35 -5.85 -10.91
N VAL A 241 23.14 -5.31 -10.94
CA VAL A 241 21.88 -6.06 -10.83
C VAL A 241 21.59 -6.80 -12.14
N VAL A 242 21.65 -6.07 -13.26
CA VAL A 242 21.29 -6.59 -14.59
C VAL A 242 22.17 -7.77 -15.04
N ASN A 243 23.47 -7.74 -14.73
CA ASN A 243 24.40 -8.80 -15.12
C ASN A 243 24.53 -9.93 -14.08
N ASN A 244 23.95 -9.76 -12.90
CA ASN A 244 23.96 -10.77 -11.85
C ASN A 244 22.59 -10.82 -11.15
N PRO A 245 21.50 -11.11 -11.88
CA PRO A 245 20.15 -11.12 -11.31
C PRO A 245 20.00 -12.24 -10.27
N VAL A 246 18.99 -12.14 -9.43
CA VAL A 246 18.59 -13.18 -8.48
C VAL A 246 18.12 -14.41 -9.25
N ASN A 247 18.56 -15.59 -8.84
CA ASN A 247 18.16 -16.84 -9.50
C ASN A 247 16.77 -17.30 -9.00
N ALA A 248 15.74 -16.59 -9.44
CA ALA A 248 14.35 -16.91 -9.12
C ALA A 248 13.43 -16.50 -10.29
N SER A 249 12.30 -17.19 -10.41
CA SER A 249 11.23 -16.82 -11.36
C SER A 249 10.16 -15.96 -10.70
N ASN A 250 9.38 -15.27 -11.51
CA ASN A 250 8.25 -14.44 -11.09
C ASN A 250 8.66 -13.37 -10.06
N VAL A 251 9.82 -12.75 -10.29
CA VAL A 251 10.37 -11.66 -9.47
C VAL A 251 10.57 -10.41 -10.29
N MET A 252 10.46 -9.23 -9.69
CA MET A 252 10.78 -7.94 -10.28
C MET A 252 11.74 -7.19 -9.36
N TYR A 253 12.43 -6.18 -9.89
CA TYR A 253 13.40 -5.37 -9.16
C TYR A 253 12.80 -4.00 -8.88
N THR A 254 12.95 -3.52 -7.64
CA THR A 254 12.42 -2.22 -7.25
C THR A 254 13.33 -1.08 -7.69
N PHE A 255 12.72 0.06 -7.97
CA PHE A 255 13.40 1.32 -8.20
C PHE A 255 12.69 2.43 -7.43
N HIS A 256 13.48 3.23 -6.70
CA HIS A 256 13.00 4.40 -5.96
C HIS A 256 13.61 5.67 -6.53
N PHE A 257 12.82 6.74 -6.57
CA PHE A 257 13.32 8.07 -6.94
C PHE A 257 12.53 9.17 -6.26
N TYR A 258 13.19 10.30 -6.08
CA TYR A 258 12.59 11.56 -5.62
C TYR A 258 12.97 12.63 -6.63
N ALA A 259 11.99 13.17 -7.35
CA ALA A 259 12.21 13.90 -8.59
C ALA A 259 13.09 15.17 -8.43
N ALA A 260 12.95 15.89 -7.31
CA ALA A 260 13.78 17.07 -7.05
C ALA A 260 15.24 16.74 -6.70
N SER A 261 15.58 15.46 -6.41
CA SER A 261 16.95 15.00 -6.11
C SER A 261 17.55 14.12 -7.19
N HIS A 262 16.73 13.30 -7.86
CA HIS A 262 17.19 12.25 -8.76
C HIS A 262 16.91 12.63 -10.22
N GLY A 263 17.94 13.19 -10.86
CA GLY A 263 17.87 13.75 -12.21
C GLY A 263 18.01 12.70 -13.33
N GLN A 264 18.54 13.17 -14.48
CA GLN A 264 18.64 12.40 -15.73
C GLN A 264 19.39 11.08 -15.57
N GLU A 265 20.44 11.05 -14.78
CA GLU A 265 21.29 9.86 -14.61
C GLU A 265 20.50 8.67 -14.02
N TYR A 266 19.61 8.91 -13.04
CA TYR A 266 18.72 7.88 -12.47
C TYR A 266 17.65 7.42 -13.46
N LEU A 267 17.07 8.37 -14.21
CA LEU A 267 16.10 8.05 -15.29
C LEU A 267 16.74 7.18 -16.37
N ASP A 268 17.96 7.49 -16.76
CA ASP A 268 18.71 6.71 -17.76
C ASP A 268 19.03 5.30 -17.26
N ALA A 269 19.42 5.15 -15.99
CA ALA A 269 19.67 3.86 -15.35
C ALA A 269 18.41 2.99 -15.32
N LEU A 270 17.27 3.56 -14.89
CA LEU A 270 15.97 2.88 -14.92
C LEU A 270 15.61 2.45 -16.36
N SER A 271 15.80 3.35 -17.34
CA SER A 271 15.50 3.06 -18.75
C SER A 271 16.29 1.87 -19.28
N ARG A 272 17.62 1.82 -19.01
CA ARG A 272 18.49 0.72 -19.44
C ARG A 272 18.17 -0.59 -18.71
N ALA A 273 17.89 -0.53 -17.40
CA ALA A 273 17.52 -1.71 -16.62
C ALA A 273 16.22 -2.34 -17.11
N ALA A 274 15.19 -1.52 -17.35
CA ALA A 274 13.85 -1.98 -17.76
C ALA A 274 13.80 -2.64 -19.15
N ASP A 275 14.86 -2.52 -19.96
CA ASP A 275 15.02 -3.28 -21.22
C ASP A 275 15.61 -4.69 -21.00
N ARG A 276 16.13 -4.96 -19.80
CA ARG A 276 16.89 -6.17 -19.50
C ARG A 276 16.33 -7.02 -18.38
N ILE A 277 15.71 -6.38 -17.36
CA ILE A 277 15.11 -7.03 -16.18
C ILE A 277 13.74 -6.41 -15.89
N PRO A 278 12.81 -7.15 -15.27
CA PRO A 278 11.51 -6.60 -14.90
C PRO A 278 11.63 -5.60 -13.74
N MET A 279 11.14 -4.38 -13.96
CA MET A 279 11.24 -3.27 -12.99
C MET A 279 9.87 -2.88 -12.46
N PHE A 280 9.83 -2.44 -11.18
CA PHE A 280 8.69 -1.82 -10.52
C PHE A 280 9.18 -0.59 -9.75
N ILE A 281 8.55 0.55 -9.90
CA ILE A 281 8.80 1.74 -9.07
C ILE A 281 7.92 1.63 -7.84
N THR A 282 8.43 1.03 -6.76
CA THR A 282 7.63 0.79 -5.55
C THR A 282 7.54 2.00 -4.64
N GLU A 283 8.41 2.98 -4.85
CA GLU A 283 8.38 4.24 -4.13
C GLU A 283 8.89 5.38 -4.99
N PHE A 284 8.15 6.49 -5.03
CA PHE A 284 8.67 7.73 -5.58
C PHE A 284 8.00 8.96 -4.97
N GLY A 285 8.71 10.08 -4.98
CA GLY A 285 8.20 11.39 -4.62
C GLY A 285 8.49 12.45 -5.66
N THR A 286 7.72 13.54 -5.64
CA THR A 286 7.94 14.71 -6.50
C THR A 286 8.93 15.72 -5.90
N GLN A 287 9.16 15.64 -4.59
CA GLN A 287 10.03 16.47 -3.77
C GLN A 287 11.46 15.88 -3.68
N ASP A 288 12.26 16.34 -2.74
CA ASP A 288 13.59 15.79 -2.47
C ASP A 288 13.55 14.44 -1.72
N TYR A 289 14.70 13.78 -1.60
CA TYR A 289 14.81 12.45 -0.97
C TYR A 289 14.45 12.43 0.53
N ALA A 290 14.38 13.58 1.20
CA ALA A 290 13.92 13.65 2.59
C ALA A 290 12.38 13.69 2.69
N GLY A 291 11.67 13.70 1.57
CA GLY A 291 10.22 13.83 1.51
C GLY A 291 9.74 15.27 1.67
N GLU A 292 10.61 16.25 1.51
CA GLU A 292 10.38 17.67 1.79
C GLU A 292 10.73 18.56 0.59
N GLY A 293 10.55 19.87 0.77
CA GLY A 293 10.96 20.87 -0.21
C GLY A 293 9.97 21.06 -1.36
N ALA A 294 10.46 21.69 -2.43
CA ALA A 294 9.66 21.97 -3.61
C ALA A 294 9.45 20.72 -4.47
N ASN A 295 8.28 20.61 -5.08
CA ASN A 295 7.99 19.56 -6.04
C ASN A 295 8.66 19.83 -7.40
N ASP A 296 9.32 18.84 -7.99
CA ASP A 296 9.73 18.85 -9.39
C ASP A 296 8.79 17.98 -10.23
N PHE A 297 7.62 18.53 -10.54
CA PHE A 297 6.63 17.83 -11.37
C PHE A 297 7.14 17.58 -12.79
N ALA A 298 8.04 18.43 -13.31
CA ALA A 298 8.57 18.26 -14.66
C ALA A 298 9.46 17.00 -14.73
N MET A 299 10.33 16.80 -13.75
CA MET A 299 11.16 15.60 -13.69
C MET A 299 10.33 14.37 -13.33
N ALA A 300 9.39 14.47 -12.40
CA ALA A 300 8.46 13.39 -12.06
C ALA A 300 7.66 12.93 -13.28
N GLN A 301 7.16 13.86 -14.11
CA GLN A 301 6.44 13.52 -15.34
C GLN A 301 7.32 12.72 -16.31
N ARG A 302 8.60 13.05 -16.46
CA ARG A 302 9.52 12.30 -17.32
C ARG A 302 9.70 10.85 -16.86
N TYR A 303 9.73 10.61 -15.54
CA TYR A 303 9.72 9.24 -15.00
C TYR A 303 8.43 8.52 -15.30
N LEU A 304 7.28 9.17 -15.13
CA LEU A 304 5.98 8.55 -15.41
C LEU A 304 5.77 8.32 -16.92
N ASP A 305 6.26 9.20 -17.78
CA ASP A 305 6.25 8.99 -19.23
C ASP A 305 7.08 7.76 -19.63
N LEU A 306 8.27 7.59 -19.05
CA LEU A 306 9.08 6.38 -19.23
C LEU A 306 8.36 5.14 -18.69
N ALA A 307 7.74 5.26 -17.50
CA ALA A 307 6.98 4.17 -16.88
C ALA A 307 5.80 3.75 -17.77
N ALA A 308 5.04 4.70 -18.32
CA ALA A 308 3.96 4.42 -19.27
C ALA A 308 4.46 3.76 -20.54
N GLN A 309 5.53 4.28 -21.16
CA GLN A 309 6.14 3.71 -22.35
C GLN A 309 6.60 2.27 -22.18
N LYS A 310 7.17 1.96 -21.01
CA LYS A 310 7.73 0.64 -20.68
C LYS A 310 6.79 -0.26 -19.87
N LYS A 311 5.57 0.20 -19.58
CA LYS A 311 4.60 -0.49 -18.71
C LYS A 311 5.21 -0.87 -17.34
N ILE A 312 5.93 0.07 -16.72
CA ILE A 312 6.48 -0.08 -15.37
C ILE A 312 5.42 0.39 -14.38
N SER A 313 4.97 -0.49 -13.52
CA SER A 313 4.04 -0.18 -12.42
C SER A 313 4.70 0.72 -11.38
N TRP A 314 3.88 1.51 -10.65
CA TRP A 314 4.41 2.43 -9.67
C TRP A 314 3.47 2.73 -8.49
N THR A 315 4.05 3.06 -7.34
CA THR A 315 3.36 3.64 -6.19
C THR A 315 4.06 4.91 -5.72
N ASN A 316 3.27 5.94 -5.38
CA ASN A 316 3.79 7.20 -4.87
C ASN A 316 3.89 7.18 -3.34
N TRP A 317 4.94 7.77 -2.80
CA TRP A 317 5.14 8.05 -1.39
C TRP A 317 4.68 9.47 -1.06
N ASN A 318 3.64 9.75 -0.17
CA ASN A 318 2.92 8.75 0.60
C ASN A 318 1.46 9.18 0.87
N PHE A 319 0.61 8.21 1.15
CA PHE A 319 -0.81 8.37 1.46
C PHE A 319 -1.00 8.66 2.95
N SER A 320 -0.64 9.87 3.37
CA SER A 320 -0.80 10.37 4.74
C SER A 320 -1.04 11.87 4.77
N ASP A 321 -1.24 12.40 5.98
CA ASP A 321 -1.32 13.82 6.29
C ASP A 321 -0.08 14.33 7.07
N ASP A 322 1.08 13.67 6.87
CA ASP A 322 2.37 14.15 7.38
C ASP A 322 2.58 15.62 6.95
N HIS A 323 3.23 16.39 7.80
CA HIS A 323 3.49 17.82 7.55
C HIS A 323 4.37 18.07 6.31
N ARG A 324 5.22 17.11 5.92
CA ARG A 324 6.12 17.21 4.77
C ARG A 324 5.36 17.32 3.45
N SER A 325 6.00 17.93 2.44
CA SER A 325 5.39 18.15 1.12
C SER A 325 5.09 16.86 0.33
N GLY A 326 5.76 15.76 0.67
CA GLY A 326 5.55 14.45 0.06
C GLY A 326 4.26 13.73 0.47
N ALA A 327 3.64 14.11 1.59
CA ALA A 327 2.34 13.60 1.95
C ALA A 327 1.24 14.17 1.05
N VAL A 328 0.28 13.35 0.64
CA VAL A 328 -0.77 13.79 -0.29
C VAL A 328 -1.88 14.61 0.37
N PHE A 329 -2.10 14.44 1.68
CA PHE A 329 -3.15 15.17 2.39
C PHE A 329 -2.61 16.32 3.23
N THR A 330 -3.43 17.35 3.43
CA THR A 330 -3.19 18.39 4.41
C THR A 330 -3.30 17.85 5.83
N GLU A 331 -2.54 18.43 6.77
CA GLU A 331 -2.54 18.01 8.17
C GLU A 331 -3.95 17.99 8.78
N GLY A 332 -4.25 16.96 9.58
CA GLY A 332 -5.55 16.74 10.21
C GLY A 332 -6.62 16.16 9.27
N THR A 333 -6.24 15.67 8.10
CA THR A 333 -7.16 14.97 7.18
C THR A 333 -7.40 13.54 7.61
N CYS A 334 -6.35 12.82 8.00
CA CYS A 334 -6.45 11.42 8.41
C CYS A 334 -7.33 11.26 9.66
N GLY A 335 -8.27 10.29 9.60
CA GLY A 335 -9.25 10.08 10.67
C GLY A 335 -10.37 11.11 10.74
N SER A 336 -10.41 12.12 9.83
CA SER A 336 -11.50 13.10 9.78
C SER A 336 -12.78 12.54 9.12
N GLY A 337 -12.66 11.43 8.39
CA GLY A 337 -13.73 10.87 7.55
C GLY A 337 -14.01 11.67 6.27
N SER A 338 -13.11 12.58 5.87
CA SER A 338 -13.24 13.40 4.65
C SER A 338 -11.91 13.49 3.92
N TYR A 339 -11.86 12.95 2.69
CA TYR A 339 -10.67 12.85 1.84
C TYR A 339 -10.91 13.51 0.46
N GLY A 340 -11.70 14.57 0.43
CA GLY A 340 -12.01 15.31 -0.79
C GLY A 340 -10.81 16.07 -1.36
N THR A 341 -10.96 16.59 -2.58
CA THR A 341 -9.89 17.34 -3.27
C THR A 341 -9.46 18.62 -2.56
N ASP A 342 -10.30 19.18 -1.70
CA ASP A 342 -10.01 20.32 -0.83
C ASP A 342 -9.04 19.95 0.32
N ARG A 343 -8.78 18.66 0.53
CA ARG A 343 -7.84 18.12 1.52
C ARG A 343 -6.49 17.74 0.93
N LEU A 344 -6.31 17.91 -0.37
CA LEU A 344 -5.06 17.54 -1.04
C LEU A 344 -4.02 18.65 -0.95
N LYS A 345 -2.77 18.28 -0.68
CA LYS A 345 -1.61 19.11 -0.97
C LYS A 345 -1.38 19.18 -2.48
N GLU A 346 -0.51 20.07 -2.94
CA GLU A 346 -0.18 20.23 -4.35
C GLU A 346 0.29 18.89 -4.98
N ALA A 347 1.20 18.17 -4.32
CA ALA A 347 1.63 16.85 -4.75
C ALA A 347 0.47 15.87 -4.82
N GLY A 348 -0.43 15.87 -3.82
CA GLY A 348 -1.59 14.99 -3.78
C GLY A 348 -2.55 15.21 -4.94
N GLY A 349 -2.81 16.48 -5.30
CA GLY A 349 -3.62 16.82 -6.47
C GLY A 349 -3.00 16.30 -7.77
N TRP A 350 -1.70 16.55 -7.96
CA TRP A 350 -0.97 16.10 -9.14
C TRP A 350 -0.96 14.55 -9.25
N ILE A 351 -0.65 13.84 -8.15
CA ILE A 351 -0.63 12.36 -8.15
C ILE A 351 -2.00 11.76 -8.44
N ARG A 352 -3.07 12.32 -7.83
CA ARG A 352 -4.43 11.88 -8.13
C ARG A 352 -4.73 11.96 -9.63
N ASP A 353 -4.34 13.04 -10.28
CA ASP A 353 -4.54 13.21 -11.73
C ASP A 353 -3.71 12.20 -12.54
N GLN A 354 -2.49 11.86 -12.11
CA GLN A 354 -1.66 10.83 -12.76
C GLN A 354 -2.28 9.43 -12.62
N ILE A 355 -2.78 9.06 -11.45
CA ILE A 355 -3.45 7.77 -11.21
C ILE A 355 -4.71 7.66 -12.09
N ARG A 356 -5.50 8.72 -12.20
CA ARG A 356 -6.75 8.79 -12.98
C ARG A 356 -6.54 8.82 -14.49
N THR A 357 -5.32 9.01 -14.97
CA THR A 357 -5.06 8.99 -16.41
C THR A 357 -5.47 7.63 -16.99
N PRO A 358 -6.37 7.57 -18.00
CA PRO A 358 -6.80 6.31 -18.57
C PRO A 358 -5.62 5.46 -19.07
N ASP A 359 -5.71 4.19 -18.87
CA ASP A 359 -4.78 3.19 -19.42
C ASP A 359 -5.49 2.15 -20.29
N ASP A 360 -4.78 1.11 -20.71
CA ASP A 360 -5.26 0.13 -21.69
C ASP A 360 -5.81 -1.16 -21.02
N PHE A 361 -6.32 -1.09 -19.78
CA PHE A 361 -6.91 -2.27 -19.13
C PHE A 361 -8.09 -2.84 -19.89
#